data_9e616d5b0e3d0626804dc1b93f93e41d
#
_entry.id   9e616d5b0e3d0626804dc1b93f93e41d
#
_cell.length_a   1.000
_cell.length_b   1.000
_cell.length_c   1.000
_cell.angle_alpha   90.00
_cell.angle_beta   90.00
_cell.angle_gamma   90.00
#
_symmetry.space_group_name_H-M   'P 1'
#
loop_
_entity.id
_entity.type
_entity.pdbx_description
1 polymer ?
#
loop_
_entity_poly.entity_id
_entity_poly.type
_entity_poly.pdbx_seq_one_letter_code
_entity_poly.pdbx_strand_id
1 'polypeptide(L)'
;MIARRMLLEASPTSLPPGPAVAPPRQVAGWIFRPEALMERARRERGDVFTLHLPLGPVVVVADPALVKDVFTGDPDVLRAGEGNRPLEPVVGPDSLLLLDGARHLRRRRLVLPPFHGERLKAYEDDMAALTRESLATWPRDRPFALEGHLRAITLAIIVRVVFGIEDDARAARIQELVPAIAPDGGVSSLLLLPAFRRDLGPRSPWRRFVAARAAVDALLYEQIAERRADPALTERTDILSLLLQARDEDGAPLTDHELRDELMTLLLAGHETTASALAWAFTLLVHARPDALARAREDDAYLDAVATETLRLKPPLPMAVRRTSAPVALGEHELPAGTRVAPSIYLIHRREDLYPAPRAFRPERFLDGKAETYAWLPFGGGIRRCVGAAFAQLELRTVLRTVLDALDVSAPDAGGRPERTRRRAIVLAPQRGARVVVRTRRPTAPRPSRAAAPPPRAASAGS
;
A
#
# COMPACT_ATOMS: atom_id res chain seq x y z
N MET A 1 34.89 -35.90 40.15
CA MET A 1 35.56 -34.75 39.50
C MET A 1 34.50 -33.94 38.75
N ILE A 2 34.26 -32.76 39.21
CA ILE A 2 33.07 -31.95 39.17
C ILE A 2 32.96 -31.23 37.83
N ALA A 3 31.95 -31.55 37.00
CA ALA A 3 31.56 -30.75 35.85
C ALA A 3 30.78 -29.53 36.35
N ARG A 4 31.45 -28.42 36.36
CA ARG A 4 30.86 -27.08 36.66
C ARG A 4 29.94 -26.71 35.52
N ARG A 5 28.66 -26.88 35.72
CA ARG A 5 27.60 -26.39 34.87
C ARG A 5 27.64 -24.86 34.93
N MET A 6 28.21 -24.23 33.94
CA MET A 6 28.01 -22.79 33.72
C MET A 6 26.53 -22.58 33.39
N LEU A 7 25.78 -22.15 34.38
CA LEU A 7 24.51 -21.45 34.16
C LEU A 7 24.88 -20.13 33.48
N LEU A 8 24.66 -20.07 32.19
CA LEU A 8 24.51 -18.78 31.48
C LEU A 8 23.29 -18.14 32.12
N GLU A 9 23.52 -17.18 33.01
CA GLU A 9 22.51 -16.24 33.46
C GLU A 9 21.97 -15.57 32.18
N ALA A 10 20.72 -15.85 31.87
CA ALA A 10 20.00 -15.13 30.82
C ALA A 10 19.98 -13.65 31.24
N SER A 11 20.79 -12.84 30.56
CA SER A 11 20.70 -11.39 30.69
C SER A 11 19.26 -10.96 30.46
N PRO A 12 18.72 -10.00 31.21
CA PRO A 12 17.36 -9.55 31.02
C PRO A 12 17.22 -9.12 29.55
N THR A 13 16.33 -9.78 28.80
CA THR A 13 16.04 -9.51 27.40
C THR A 13 15.50 -8.10 27.28
N SER A 14 16.38 -7.13 27.09
CA SER A 14 16.00 -5.75 26.89
C SER A 14 15.85 -5.48 25.38
N LEU A 15 14.76 -4.81 25.01
CA LEU A 15 14.59 -4.36 23.63
C LEU A 15 15.76 -3.42 23.22
N PRO A 16 16.13 -3.38 21.92
CA PRO A 16 17.11 -2.44 21.41
C PRO A 16 16.81 -1.00 21.89
N PRO A 17 17.83 -0.19 22.19
CA PRO A 17 17.62 1.15 22.73
C PRO A 17 16.86 2.04 21.74
N GLY A 18 15.95 2.87 22.25
CA GLY A 18 15.25 3.89 21.47
C GLY A 18 16.00 5.23 21.39
N PRO A 19 15.54 6.19 20.58
CA PRO A 19 16.11 7.53 20.50
C PRO A 19 15.98 8.26 21.83
N ALA A 20 16.88 9.24 22.09
CA ALA A 20 16.89 10.07 23.29
C ALA A 20 15.71 11.07 23.32
N VAL A 21 14.50 10.55 23.14
CA VAL A 21 13.23 11.30 23.11
C VAL A 21 12.21 10.56 23.95
N ALA A 22 11.56 11.26 24.89
CA ALA A 22 10.54 10.67 25.75
C ALA A 22 9.39 10.04 24.94
N PRO A 23 8.81 8.91 25.40
CA PRO A 23 7.75 8.18 24.68
C PRO A 23 6.58 9.06 24.19
N PRO A 24 6.01 10.00 24.97
CA PRO A 24 4.94 10.87 24.46
C PRO A 24 5.36 11.73 23.26
N ARG A 25 6.61 12.18 23.22
CA ARG A 25 7.15 12.95 22.10
C ARG A 25 7.42 12.05 20.88
N GLN A 26 7.75 10.78 21.08
CA GLN A 26 7.84 9.82 19.98
C GLN A 26 6.47 9.57 19.35
N VAL A 27 5.42 9.40 20.17
CA VAL A 27 4.02 9.28 19.69
C VAL A 27 3.62 10.52 18.88
N ALA A 28 3.88 11.73 19.40
CA ALA A 28 3.60 12.97 18.67
C ALA A 28 4.42 13.04 17.37
N GLY A 29 5.71 12.68 17.41
CA GLY A 29 6.57 12.60 16.22
C GLY A 29 6.02 11.63 15.18
N TRP A 30 5.55 10.47 15.61
CA TRP A 30 4.94 9.47 14.72
C TRP A 30 3.65 9.95 14.05
N ILE A 31 2.84 10.73 14.76
CA ILE A 31 1.59 11.27 14.22
C ILE A 31 1.87 12.41 13.24
N PHE A 32 2.73 13.36 13.59
CA PHE A 32 2.89 14.61 12.85
C PHE A 32 4.11 14.67 11.94
N ARG A 33 5.19 13.92 12.23
CA ARG A 33 6.47 13.93 11.51
C ARG A 33 7.13 12.54 11.50
N PRO A 34 6.46 11.49 10.98
CA PRO A 34 6.94 10.11 11.05
C PRO A 34 8.30 9.92 10.38
N GLU A 35 8.53 10.55 9.24
CA GLU A 35 9.80 10.48 8.52
C GLU A 35 10.96 11.03 9.37
N ALA A 36 10.78 12.21 9.96
CA ALA A 36 11.82 12.85 10.79
C ALA A 36 12.12 12.06 12.06
N LEU A 37 11.10 11.44 12.68
CA LEU A 37 11.28 10.59 13.85
C LEU A 37 12.12 9.35 13.52
N MET A 38 11.80 8.66 12.44
CA MET A 38 12.52 7.46 11.99
C MET A 38 13.98 7.78 11.63
N GLU A 39 14.21 8.85 10.87
CA GLU A 39 15.55 9.27 10.49
C GLU A 39 16.40 9.72 11.68
N ARG A 40 15.79 10.41 12.64
CA ARG A 40 16.46 10.78 13.90
C ARG A 40 16.85 9.55 14.69
N ALA A 41 15.92 8.60 14.89
CA ALA A 41 16.17 7.39 15.64
C ALA A 41 17.32 6.57 15.02
N ARG A 42 17.32 6.42 13.68
CA ARG A 42 18.39 5.74 12.96
C ARG A 42 19.75 6.43 13.14
N ARG A 43 19.80 7.76 13.06
CA ARG A 43 21.08 8.51 13.29
C ARG A 43 21.62 8.36 14.72
N GLU A 44 20.72 8.29 15.72
CA GLU A 44 21.09 8.18 17.13
C GLU A 44 21.44 6.74 17.57
N ARG A 45 20.86 5.72 16.90
CA ARG A 45 20.88 4.32 17.38
C ARG A 45 21.32 3.28 16.36
N GLY A 46 21.61 3.70 15.13
CA GLY A 46 21.94 2.77 14.05
C GLY A 46 20.70 2.14 13.39
N ASP A 47 20.88 0.97 12.80
CA ASP A 47 19.88 0.34 11.94
C ASP A 47 18.85 -0.54 12.68
N VAL A 48 19.00 -0.77 14.00
CA VAL A 48 18.05 -1.49 14.85
C VAL A 48 17.77 -0.66 16.12
N PHE A 49 16.52 -0.28 16.32
CA PHE A 49 16.12 0.57 17.45
C PHE A 49 14.64 0.40 17.81
N THR A 50 14.27 0.77 19.03
CA THR A 50 12.88 0.72 19.50
C THR A 50 12.21 2.09 19.43
N LEU A 51 11.03 2.16 18.81
CA LEU A 51 10.13 3.30 18.89
C LEU A 51 8.94 2.99 19.79
N HIS A 52 8.56 3.94 20.63
CA HIS A 52 7.33 3.90 21.41
C HIS A 52 6.21 4.55 20.60
N LEU A 53 5.38 3.70 19.95
CA LEU A 53 4.27 4.11 19.11
C LEU A 53 2.93 4.00 19.86
N PRO A 54 1.81 4.53 19.33
CA PRO A 54 0.51 4.51 20.03
C PRO A 54 0.03 3.12 20.48
N LEU A 55 0.42 2.07 19.76
CA LEU A 55 0.08 0.67 20.08
C LEU A 55 1.15 -0.03 20.95
N GLY A 56 2.14 0.69 21.45
CA GLY A 56 3.23 0.17 22.28
C GLY A 56 4.58 0.15 21.54
N PRO A 57 5.62 -0.45 22.15
CA PRO A 57 6.97 -0.49 21.58
C PRO A 57 7.01 -1.32 20.30
N VAL A 58 7.83 -0.87 19.35
CA VAL A 58 8.09 -1.53 18.06
C VAL A 58 9.59 -1.47 17.79
N VAL A 59 10.22 -2.61 17.57
CA VAL A 59 11.62 -2.70 17.13
C VAL A 59 11.66 -2.45 15.63
N VAL A 60 12.24 -1.35 15.22
CA VAL A 60 12.39 -0.94 13.82
C VAL A 60 13.72 -1.47 13.29
N VAL A 61 13.68 -2.07 12.11
CA VAL A 61 14.84 -2.65 11.44
C VAL A 61 15.09 -1.95 10.11
N ALA A 62 16.28 -1.42 9.92
CA ALA A 62 16.71 -0.70 8.71
C ALA A 62 18.02 -1.26 8.11
N ASP A 63 18.56 -2.35 8.64
CA ASP A 63 19.64 -3.12 8.03
C ASP A 63 19.07 -4.05 6.95
N PRO A 64 19.62 -4.05 5.71
CA PRO A 64 19.06 -4.86 4.60
C PRO A 64 19.07 -6.36 4.85
N ALA A 65 20.12 -6.90 5.51
CA ALA A 65 20.23 -8.33 5.81
C ALA A 65 19.18 -8.73 6.85
N LEU A 66 19.08 -7.96 7.95
CA LEU A 66 18.08 -8.22 8.99
C LEU A 66 16.64 -7.99 8.50
N VAL A 67 16.43 -7.04 7.60
CA VAL A 67 15.12 -6.85 6.93
C VAL A 67 14.75 -8.08 6.10
N LYS A 68 15.72 -8.64 5.36
CA LYS A 68 15.54 -9.89 4.63
C LYS A 68 15.18 -11.03 5.60
N ASP A 69 15.90 -11.17 6.72
CA ASP A 69 15.66 -12.22 7.71
C ASP A 69 14.25 -12.13 8.31
N VAL A 70 13.77 -10.90 8.63
CA VAL A 70 12.39 -10.71 9.11
C VAL A 70 11.35 -11.05 8.04
N PHE A 71 11.61 -10.78 6.76
CA PHE A 71 10.66 -11.10 5.69
C PHE A 71 10.64 -12.57 5.29
N THR A 72 11.77 -13.28 5.43
CA THR A 72 11.93 -14.68 5.01
C THR A 72 11.97 -15.67 6.16
N GLY A 73 12.01 -15.18 7.41
CA GLY A 73 12.00 -16.01 8.60
C GLY A 73 10.70 -16.80 8.78
N ASP A 74 10.72 -17.71 9.75
CA ASP A 74 9.60 -18.59 10.03
C ASP A 74 8.29 -17.80 10.26
N PRO A 75 7.27 -17.99 9.41
CA PRO A 75 5.99 -17.27 9.53
C PRO A 75 5.18 -17.65 10.77
N ASP A 76 5.45 -18.80 11.39
CA ASP A 76 4.80 -19.22 12.64
C ASP A 76 5.47 -18.55 13.85
N VAL A 77 6.68 -18.05 13.70
CA VAL A 77 7.40 -17.26 14.70
C VAL A 77 7.22 -15.75 14.46
N LEU A 78 7.39 -15.27 13.22
CA LEU A 78 7.26 -13.87 12.82
C LEU A 78 5.87 -13.60 12.22
N ARG A 79 4.84 -13.60 13.08
CA ARG A 79 3.44 -13.54 12.70
C ARG A 79 3.02 -12.16 12.22
N ALA A 80 2.61 -12.08 10.95
CA ALA A 80 2.14 -10.83 10.36
C ALA A 80 0.68 -10.54 10.72
N GLY A 81 -0.17 -11.55 10.80
CA GLY A 81 -1.58 -11.41 11.17
C GLY A 81 -1.72 -10.82 12.56
N GLU A 82 -0.98 -11.33 13.55
CA GLU A 82 -0.94 -10.74 14.89
C GLU A 82 -0.40 -9.31 14.90
N GLY A 83 0.59 -9.00 14.05
CA GLY A 83 1.11 -7.63 13.87
C GLY A 83 0.04 -6.65 13.35
N ASN A 84 -0.86 -7.14 12.50
CA ASN A 84 -1.94 -6.38 11.88
C ASN A 84 -3.28 -6.42 12.65
N ARG A 85 -3.37 -7.11 13.79
CA ARG A 85 -4.58 -7.25 14.61
C ARG A 85 -5.34 -5.93 14.86
N PRO A 86 -4.69 -4.77 15.02
CA PRO A 86 -5.40 -3.50 15.15
C PRO A 86 -6.36 -3.17 14.01
N LEU A 87 -6.18 -3.76 12.80
CA LEU A 87 -7.03 -3.55 11.63
C LEU A 87 -8.30 -4.42 11.65
N GLU A 88 -8.40 -5.41 12.54
CA GLU A 88 -9.53 -6.37 12.60
C GLU A 88 -10.92 -5.71 12.57
N PRO A 89 -11.19 -4.61 13.31
CA PRO A 89 -12.50 -3.98 13.27
C PRO A 89 -12.90 -3.44 11.89
N VAL A 90 -11.92 -3.22 11.03
CA VAL A 90 -12.12 -2.67 9.68
C VAL A 90 -12.24 -3.79 8.66
N VAL A 91 -11.25 -4.68 8.59
CA VAL A 91 -11.16 -5.70 7.54
C VAL A 91 -11.87 -7.00 7.86
N GLY A 92 -12.15 -7.28 9.14
CA GLY A 92 -12.74 -8.54 9.60
C GLY A 92 -11.70 -9.60 9.97
N PRO A 93 -12.08 -10.60 10.81
CA PRO A 93 -11.15 -11.59 11.38
C PRO A 93 -10.58 -12.58 10.35
N ASP A 94 -11.28 -12.83 9.24
CA ASP A 94 -10.89 -13.78 8.20
C ASP A 94 -10.16 -13.11 7.01
N SER A 95 -9.83 -11.82 7.12
CA SER A 95 -8.99 -11.09 6.17
C SER A 95 -7.61 -11.73 6.02
N LEU A 96 -7.11 -11.84 4.79
CA LEU A 96 -5.75 -12.29 4.48
C LEU A 96 -4.67 -11.54 5.29
N LEU A 97 -4.91 -10.27 5.63
CA LEU A 97 -3.98 -9.46 6.43
C LEU A 97 -3.83 -9.97 7.87
N LEU A 98 -4.88 -10.61 8.43
CA LEU A 98 -4.95 -11.03 9.83
C LEU A 98 -4.68 -12.53 10.02
N LEU A 99 -4.72 -13.31 8.96
CA LEU A 99 -4.43 -14.74 9.02
C LEU A 99 -2.92 -14.98 9.15
N ASP A 100 -2.54 -16.03 9.89
CA ASP A 100 -1.18 -16.55 9.99
C ASP A 100 -1.13 -18.06 9.64
N GLY A 101 0.08 -18.60 9.47
CA GLY A 101 0.32 -20.03 9.25
C GLY A 101 -0.40 -20.59 8.02
N ALA A 102 -0.88 -21.83 8.14
CA ALA A 102 -1.54 -22.56 7.06
C ALA A 102 -2.81 -21.85 6.52
N ARG A 103 -3.59 -21.20 7.42
CA ARG A 103 -4.78 -20.44 7.00
C ARG A 103 -4.43 -19.28 6.08
N HIS A 104 -3.34 -18.58 6.37
CA HIS A 104 -2.84 -17.52 5.47
C HIS A 104 -2.41 -18.08 4.12
N LEU A 105 -1.64 -19.17 4.09
CA LEU A 105 -1.15 -19.76 2.84
C LEU A 105 -2.30 -20.25 1.97
N ARG A 106 -3.28 -20.94 2.55
CA ARG A 106 -4.51 -21.35 1.85
C ARG A 106 -5.21 -20.15 1.23
N ARG A 107 -5.49 -19.12 2.02
CA ARG A 107 -6.19 -17.91 1.57
C ARG A 107 -5.40 -17.18 0.48
N ARG A 108 -4.10 -17.04 0.65
CA ARG A 108 -3.24 -16.38 -0.33
C ARG A 108 -3.25 -17.08 -1.70
N ARG A 109 -3.26 -18.41 -1.73
CA ARG A 109 -3.34 -19.18 -2.99
C ARG A 109 -4.64 -18.94 -3.73
N LEU A 110 -5.74 -18.74 -3.02
CA LEU A 110 -7.05 -18.43 -3.61
C LEU A 110 -7.13 -16.99 -4.13
N VAL A 111 -6.57 -16.04 -3.37
CA VAL A 111 -6.71 -14.58 -3.66
C VAL A 111 -5.69 -14.08 -4.69
N LEU A 112 -4.52 -14.71 -4.81
CA LEU A 112 -3.40 -14.22 -5.62
C LEU A 112 -3.65 -14.26 -7.16
N PRO A 113 -4.26 -15.32 -7.75
CA PRO A 113 -4.33 -15.49 -9.20
C PRO A 113 -5.05 -14.35 -9.96
N PRO A 114 -6.12 -13.73 -9.46
CA PRO A 114 -6.76 -12.59 -10.14
C PRO A 114 -5.85 -11.38 -10.36
N PHE A 115 -4.79 -11.24 -9.57
CA PHE A 115 -3.88 -10.07 -9.60
C PHE A 115 -2.62 -10.29 -10.43
N HIS A 116 -2.56 -11.36 -11.27
CA HIS A 116 -1.36 -11.71 -12.04
C HIS A 116 -1.67 -12.13 -13.48
N GLY A 117 -0.63 -12.04 -14.33
CA GLY A 117 -0.65 -12.56 -15.70
C GLY A 117 -1.52 -11.74 -16.67
N GLU A 118 -2.04 -12.40 -17.70
CA GLU A 118 -2.83 -11.78 -18.78
C GLU A 118 -4.13 -11.14 -18.30
N ARG A 119 -4.68 -11.56 -17.16
CA ARG A 119 -5.90 -11.01 -16.58
C ARG A 119 -5.77 -9.52 -16.25
N LEU A 120 -4.56 -9.07 -15.90
CA LEU A 120 -4.32 -7.65 -15.62
C LEU A 120 -4.56 -6.75 -16.85
N LYS A 121 -4.34 -7.27 -18.06
CA LYS A 121 -4.57 -6.48 -19.29
C LYS A 121 -6.04 -6.12 -19.47
N ALA A 122 -6.94 -6.99 -19.04
CA ALA A 122 -8.38 -6.74 -19.15
C ALA A 122 -8.84 -5.55 -18.27
N TYR A 123 -8.09 -5.24 -17.21
CA TYR A 123 -8.44 -4.13 -16.31
C TYR A 123 -7.92 -2.77 -16.78
N GLU A 124 -6.94 -2.74 -17.68
CA GLU A 124 -6.28 -1.49 -18.12
C GLU A 124 -7.25 -0.52 -18.81
N ASP A 125 -8.14 -1.05 -19.66
CA ASP A 125 -9.14 -0.27 -20.39
C ASP A 125 -10.18 0.35 -19.45
N ASP A 126 -10.66 -0.41 -18.46
CA ASP A 126 -11.60 0.05 -17.44
C ASP A 126 -10.94 1.15 -16.57
N MET A 127 -9.70 0.94 -16.13
CA MET A 127 -8.94 1.95 -15.37
C MET A 127 -8.79 3.26 -16.16
N ALA A 128 -8.46 3.16 -17.45
CA ALA A 128 -8.32 4.32 -18.33
C ALA A 128 -9.66 5.03 -18.58
N ALA A 129 -10.75 4.27 -18.76
CA ALA A 129 -12.09 4.80 -18.96
C ALA A 129 -12.58 5.58 -17.74
N LEU A 130 -12.52 4.97 -16.53
CA LEU A 130 -12.89 5.59 -15.26
C LEU A 130 -12.03 6.83 -14.96
N THR A 131 -10.74 6.79 -15.32
CA THR A 131 -9.88 7.96 -15.19
C THR A 131 -10.36 9.09 -16.10
N ARG A 132 -10.63 8.83 -17.39
CA ARG A 132 -11.12 9.86 -18.34
C ARG A 132 -12.45 10.46 -17.89
N GLU A 133 -13.37 9.65 -17.39
CA GLU A 133 -14.63 10.12 -16.81
C GLU A 133 -14.39 11.08 -15.65
N SER A 134 -13.55 10.72 -14.70
CA SER A 134 -13.18 11.61 -13.59
C SER A 134 -12.58 12.94 -14.06
N LEU A 135 -11.74 12.92 -15.11
CA LEU A 135 -11.11 14.14 -15.64
C LEU A 135 -12.13 15.19 -16.07
N ALA A 136 -13.34 14.82 -16.47
CA ALA A 136 -14.39 15.77 -16.85
C ALA A 136 -14.80 16.71 -15.70
N THR A 137 -14.66 16.27 -14.46
CA THR A 137 -15.06 17.01 -13.26
C THR A 137 -13.94 17.85 -12.64
N TRP A 138 -12.70 17.72 -13.12
CA TRP A 138 -11.57 18.42 -12.50
C TRP A 138 -11.60 19.92 -12.77
N PRO A 139 -11.30 20.76 -11.77
CA PRO A 139 -11.15 22.21 -11.97
C PRO A 139 -10.06 22.52 -13.02
N ARG A 140 -10.33 23.50 -13.91
CA ARG A 140 -9.38 23.99 -14.91
C ARG A 140 -8.84 25.36 -14.54
N ASP A 141 -7.61 25.66 -14.91
CA ASP A 141 -6.95 26.97 -14.84
C ASP A 141 -6.89 27.59 -13.44
N ARG A 142 -7.12 26.80 -12.38
CA ARG A 142 -7.02 27.23 -10.98
C ARG A 142 -6.40 26.16 -10.11
N PRO A 143 -5.72 26.56 -9.01
CA PRO A 143 -5.15 25.61 -8.06
C PRO A 143 -6.22 24.79 -7.33
N PHE A 144 -6.02 23.47 -7.22
CA PHE A 144 -6.85 22.58 -6.41
C PHE A 144 -6.03 21.43 -5.84
N ALA A 145 -6.58 20.71 -4.84
CA ALA A 145 -5.97 19.53 -4.24
C ALA A 145 -6.33 18.29 -5.07
N LEU A 146 -5.34 17.68 -5.70
CA LEU A 146 -5.54 16.55 -6.62
C LEU A 146 -5.91 15.24 -5.90
N GLU A 147 -5.45 15.06 -4.67
CA GLU A 147 -5.59 13.83 -3.89
C GLU A 147 -7.04 13.35 -3.79
N GLY A 148 -8.00 14.25 -3.59
CA GLY A 148 -9.42 13.90 -3.52
C GLY A 148 -9.95 13.26 -4.81
N HIS A 149 -9.55 13.80 -5.94
CA HIS A 149 -9.92 13.26 -7.26
C HIS A 149 -9.24 11.91 -7.53
N LEU A 150 -7.97 11.74 -7.14
CA LEU A 150 -7.26 10.47 -7.27
C LEU A 150 -7.88 9.38 -6.40
N ARG A 151 -8.34 9.72 -5.20
CA ARG A 151 -9.08 8.78 -4.34
C ARG A 151 -10.40 8.36 -4.97
N ALA A 152 -11.12 9.28 -5.60
CA ALA A 152 -12.35 8.95 -6.32
C ALA A 152 -12.08 7.98 -7.48
N ILE A 153 -11.01 8.21 -8.26
CA ILE A 153 -10.61 7.30 -9.35
C ILE A 153 -10.27 5.91 -8.81
N THR A 154 -9.37 5.81 -7.85
CA THR A 154 -8.92 4.52 -7.32
C THR A 154 -10.06 3.75 -6.63
N LEU A 155 -11.00 4.46 -5.99
CA LEU A 155 -12.20 3.84 -5.43
C LEU A 155 -13.16 3.35 -6.53
N ALA A 156 -13.37 4.12 -7.58
CA ALA A 156 -14.19 3.70 -8.73
C ALA A 156 -13.59 2.45 -9.41
N ILE A 157 -12.26 2.38 -9.55
CA ILE A 157 -11.57 1.20 -10.08
C ILE A 157 -11.82 -0.01 -9.19
N ILE A 158 -11.70 0.10 -7.86
CA ILE A 158 -12.00 -1.02 -6.94
C ILE A 158 -13.46 -1.46 -7.09
N VAL A 159 -14.39 -0.54 -7.11
CA VAL A 159 -15.83 -0.86 -7.22
C VAL A 159 -16.14 -1.57 -8.54
N ARG A 160 -15.55 -1.11 -9.65
CA ARG A 160 -15.78 -1.68 -10.98
C ARG A 160 -15.02 -2.98 -11.20
N VAL A 161 -13.70 -2.97 -10.99
CA VAL A 161 -12.81 -4.07 -11.37
C VAL A 161 -12.77 -5.17 -10.30
N VAL A 162 -12.80 -4.79 -9.01
CA VAL A 162 -12.71 -5.79 -7.93
C VAL A 162 -14.08 -6.33 -7.58
N PHE A 163 -15.09 -5.48 -7.38
CA PHE A 163 -16.44 -5.91 -6.99
C PHE A 163 -17.34 -6.25 -8.18
N GLY A 164 -16.96 -5.81 -9.39
CA GLY A 164 -17.76 -5.98 -10.58
C GLY A 164 -19.11 -5.26 -10.52
N ILE A 165 -19.21 -4.17 -9.74
CA ILE A 165 -20.43 -3.40 -9.61
C ILE A 165 -20.58 -2.49 -10.82
N GLU A 166 -21.65 -2.69 -11.57
CA GLU A 166 -22.04 -1.93 -12.77
C GLU A 166 -23.18 -0.95 -12.48
N ASP A 167 -23.92 -1.17 -11.38
CA ASP A 167 -25.00 -0.30 -10.94
C ASP A 167 -24.45 0.98 -10.33
N ASP A 168 -24.76 2.13 -10.96
CA ASP A 168 -24.26 3.45 -10.56
C ASP A 168 -24.75 3.87 -9.17
N ALA A 169 -25.98 3.50 -8.79
CA ALA A 169 -26.52 3.87 -7.47
C ALA A 169 -25.81 3.11 -6.35
N ARG A 170 -25.51 1.82 -6.54
CA ARG A 170 -24.76 1.01 -5.59
C ARG A 170 -23.30 1.50 -5.52
N ALA A 171 -22.68 1.80 -6.65
CA ALA A 171 -21.34 2.37 -6.72
C ALA A 171 -21.24 3.71 -5.97
N ALA A 172 -22.18 4.63 -6.21
CA ALA A 172 -22.26 5.91 -5.52
C ALA A 172 -22.45 5.74 -4.00
N ARG A 173 -23.27 4.75 -3.58
CA ARG A 173 -23.49 4.48 -2.17
C ARG A 173 -22.23 3.98 -1.45
N ILE A 174 -21.45 3.12 -2.09
CA ILE A 174 -20.15 2.69 -1.54
C ILE A 174 -19.20 3.88 -1.44
N GLN A 175 -19.12 4.72 -2.48
CA GLN A 175 -18.28 5.91 -2.48
C GLN A 175 -18.64 6.90 -1.37
N GLU A 176 -19.93 7.03 -1.04
CA GLU A 176 -20.40 7.87 0.07
C GLU A 176 -20.01 7.31 1.45
N LEU A 177 -20.05 5.98 1.62
CA LEU A 177 -19.84 5.31 2.91
C LEU A 177 -18.35 5.14 3.25
N VAL A 178 -17.48 4.90 2.26
CA VAL A 178 -16.06 4.61 2.48
C VAL A 178 -15.32 5.67 3.29
N PRO A 179 -15.53 7.00 3.10
CA PRO A 179 -14.90 8.02 3.92
C PRO A 179 -15.25 7.93 5.42
N ALA A 180 -16.40 7.35 5.79
CA ALA A 180 -16.77 7.15 7.18
C ALA A 180 -16.09 5.94 7.83
N ILE A 181 -15.67 4.95 7.01
CA ILE A 181 -14.87 3.79 7.47
C ILE A 181 -13.40 4.19 7.63
N ALA A 182 -12.89 5.02 6.74
CA ALA A 182 -11.52 5.53 6.76
C ALA A 182 -11.51 7.08 6.82
N PRO A 183 -12.00 7.67 7.92
CA PRO A 183 -12.15 9.11 8.01
C PRO A 183 -10.81 9.85 7.91
N ASP A 184 -10.83 11.02 7.30
CA ASP A 184 -9.65 11.88 7.19
C ASP A 184 -9.16 12.37 8.57
N GLY A 185 -7.84 12.55 8.68
CA GLY A 185 -7.19 13.11 9.87
C GLY A 185 -6.89 12.08 10.97
N GLY A 186 -6.70 12.60 12.20
CA GLY A 186 -6.28 11.78 13.35
C GLY A 186 -7.34 10.79 13.84
N VAL A 187 -8.61 10.97 13.50
CA VAL A 187 -9.72 10.13 13.97
C VAL A 187 -9.56 8.67 13.53
N SER A 188 -9.20 8.43 12.26
CA SER A 188 -8.98 7.07 11.77
C SER A 188 -7.84 6.36 12.50
N SER A 189 -6.77 7.09 12.86
CA SER A 189 -5.68 6.54 13.66
C SER A 189 -6.12 6.22 15.09
N LEU A 190 -7.03 7.00 15.68
CA LEU A 190 -7.57 6.75 17.02
C LEU A 190 -8.48 5.52 17.05
N LEU A 191 -9.29 5.28 16.01
CA LEU A 191 -10.16 4.10 15.91
C LEU A 191 -9.38 2.78 15.86
N LEU A 192 -8.09 2.81 15.50
CA LEU A 192 -7.21 1.64 15.61
C LEU A 192 -6.84 1.30 17.07
N LEU A 193 -6.99 2.26 18.00
CA LEU A 193 -6.68 2.07 19.42
C LEU A 193 -7.91 1.53 20.17
N PRO A 194 -7.81 0.40 20.89
CA PRO A 194 -8.95 -0.19 21.62
C PRO A 194 -9.66 0.77 22.59
N ALA A 195 -8.91 1.69 23.21
CA ALA A 195 -9.45 2.67 24.14
C ALA A 195 -10.50 3.60 23.53
N PHE A 196 -10.43 3.86 22.22
CA PHE A 196 -11.36 4.74 21.50
C PHE A 196 -12.52 4.00 20.83
N ARG A 197 -12.58 2.66 20.95
CA ARG A 197 -13.65 1.80 20.42
C ARG A 197 -14.85 1.75 21.39
N ARG A 198 -15.36 2.92 21.77
CA ARG A 198 -16.50 3.05 22.70
C ARG A 198 -17.64 3.81 22.03
N ASP A 199 -18.84 3.27 22.18
CA ASP A 199 -20.06 4.01 21.81
C ASP A 199 -20.37 5.05 22.90
N LEU A 200 -20.11 6.31 22.58
CA LEU A 200 -20.37 7.46 23.44
C LEU A 200 -21.60 8.24 22.96
N GLY A 201 -22.53 7.56 22.28
CA GLY A 201 -23.77 8.14 21.78
C GLY A 201 -23.76 8.45 20.27
N PRO A 202 -24.83 9.07 19.73
CA PRO A 202 -25.07 9.19 18.28
C PRO A 202 -23.97 9.93 17.48
N ARG A 203 -23.21 10.80 18.14
CA ARG A 203 -22.12 11.57 17.54
C ARG A 203 -20.75 10.92 17.73
N SER A 204 -20.67 9.76 18.41
CA SER A 204 -19.44 9.04 18.64
C SER A 204 -18.77 8.63 17.31
N PRO A 205 -17.49 8.89 17.12
CA PRO A 205 -16.75 8.44 15.92
C PRO A 205 -16.81 6.93 15.75
N TRP A 206 -16.76 6.16 16.85
CA TRP A 206 -16.88 4.71 16.84
C TRP A 206 -18.24 4.24 16.33
N ARG A 207 -19.34 4.83 16.82
CA ARG A 207 -20.70 4.48 16.37
C ARG A 207 -20.90 4.77 14.89
N ARG A 208 -20.41 5.91 14.40
CA ARG A 208 -20.45 6.26 12.96
C ARG A 208 -19.66 5.27 12.13
N PHE A 209 -18.48 4.90 12.58
CA PHE A 209 -17.65 3.89 11.94
C PHE A 209 -18.39 2.54 11.85
N VAL A 210 -18.94 2.04 12.97
CA VAL A 210 -19.67 0.76 13.01
C VAL A 210 -20.89 0.79 12.10
N ALA A 211 -21.66 1.89 12.10
CA ALA A 211 -22.82 2.03 11.22
C ALA A 211 -22.42 2.07 9.72
N ALA A 212 -21.39 2.82 9.37
CA ALA A 212 -20.88 2.88 7.98
C ALA A 212 -20.34 1.52 7.53
N ARG A 213 -19.57 0.84 8.39
CA ARG A 213 -19.08 -0.51 8.12
C ARG A 213 -20.23 -1.48 7.88
N ALA A 214 -21.25 -1.51 8.77
CA ALA A 214 -22.40 -2.39 8.63
C ALA A 214 -23.16 -2.13 7.31
N ALA A 215 -23.27 -0.86 6.89
CA ALA A 215 -23.91 -0.50 5.62
C ALA A 215 -23.09 -1.00 4.41
N VAL A 216 -21.76 -0.89 4.44
CA VAL A 216 -20.91 -1.46 3.38
C VAL A 216 -20.95 -2.97 3.40
N ASP A 217 -20.93 -3.61 4.59
CA ASP A 217 -21.06 -5.06 4.72
C ASP A 217 -22.34 -5.58 4.04
N ALA A 218 -23.48 -4.91 4.26
CA ALA A 218 -24.74 -5.28 3.63
C ALA A 218 -24.67 -5.23 2.10
N LEU A 219 -24.07 -4.14 1.54
CA LEU A 219 -23.88 -4.02 0.09
C LEU A 219 -22.94 -5.09 -0.48
N LEU A 220 -21.89 -5.46 0.27
CA LEU A 220 -20.97 -6.52 -0.15
C LEU A 220 -21.63 -7.89 -0.12
N TYR A 221 -22.41 -8.22 0.91
CA TYR A 221 -23.16 -9.50 0.96
C TYR A 221 -24.22 -9.59 -0.14
N GLU A 222 -24.93 -8.49 -0.42
CA GLU A 222 -25.86 -8.41 -1.54
C GLU A 222 -25.15 -8.68 -2.88
N GLN A 223 -24.01 -8.04 -3.12
CA GLN A 223 -23.20 -8.23 -4.31
C GLN A 223 -22.67 -9.68 -4.44
N ILE A 224 -22.23 -10.28 -3.33
CA ILE A 224 -21.80 -11.69 -3.31
C ILE A 224 -22.95 -12.62 -3.69
N ALA A 225 -24.15 -12.42 -3.10
CA ALA A 225 -25.31 -13.26 -3.35
C ALA A 225 -25.80 -13.15 -4.81
N GLU A 226 -25.91 -11.93 -5.34
CA GLU A 226 -26.28 -11.67 -6.73
C GLU A 226 -25.28 -12.30 -7.69
N ARG A 227 -23.98 -12.10 -7.46
CA ARG A 227 -22.92 -12.62 -8.32
C ARG A 227 -22.85 -14.15 -8.28
N ARG A 228 -23.12 -14.77 -7.13
CA ARG A 228 -23.17 -16.22 -7.00
C ARG A 228 -24.34 -16.83 -7.77
N ALA A 229 -25.46 -16.11 -7.87
CA ALA A 229 -26.65 -16.52 -8.62
C ALA A 229 -26.58 -16.18 -10.13
N ASP A 230 -25.55 -15.44 -10.56
CA ASP A 230 -25.41 -15.02 -11.97
C ASP A 230 -25.11 -16.23 -12.87
N PRO A 231 -25.96 -16.54 -13.85
CA PRO A 231 -25.73 -17.66 -14.80
C PRO A 231 -24.47 -17.44 -15.65
N ALA A 232 -24.04 -16.19 -15.85
CA ALA A 232 -22.84 -15.83 -16.59
C ALA A 232 -21.58 -15.73 -15.70
N LEU A 233 -21.61 -16.22 -14.46
CA LEU A 233 -20.48 -16.12 -13.49
C LEU A 233 -19.14 -16.58 -14.10
N THR A 234 -19.15 -17.63 -14.91
CA THR A 234 -17.91 -18.19 -15.51
C THR A 234 -17.32 -17.33 -16.63
N GLU A 235 -18.11 -16.43 -17.20
CA GLU A 235 -17.71 -15.52 -18.29
C GLU A 235 -17.16 -14.19 -17.74
N ARG A 236 -17.43 -13.92 -16.47
CA ARG A 236 -17.03 -12.66 -15.84
C ARG A 236 -15.55 -12.64 -15.48
N THR A 237 -14.95 -11.46 -15.56
CA THR A 237 -13.51 -11.22 -15.36
C THR A 237 -13.20 -10.41 -14.11
N ASP A 238 -14.20 -9.82 -13.44
CA ASP A 238 -14.00 -9.10 -12.20
C ASP A 238 -13.47 -10.02 -11.09
N ILE A 239 -12.75 -9.42 -10.12
CA ILE A 239 -12.03 -10.19 -9.09
C ILE A 239 -13.00 -10.96 -8.19
N LEU A 240 -14.16 -10.40 -7.82
CA LEU A 240 -15.17 -11.12 -7.04
C LEU A 240 -15.63 -12.39 -7.75
N SER A 241 -15.92 -12.33 -9.04
CA SER A 241 -16.33 -13.49 -9.83
C SER A 241 -15.26 -14.57 -9.86
N LEU A 242 -13.98 -14.17 -9.97
CA LEU A 242 -12.86 -15.11 -9.92
C LEU A 242 -12.67 -15.73 -8.52
N LEU A 243 -12.88 -14.97 -7.45
CA LEU A 243 -12.82 -15.48 -6.08
C LEU A 243 -13.98 -16.45 -5.78
N LEU A 244 -15.18 -16.21 -6.30
CA LEU A 244 -16.34 -17.11 -6.18
C LEU A 244 -16.08 -18.46 -6.84
N GLN A 245 -15.31 -18.48 -7.93
CA GLN A 245 -14.94 -19.69 -8.66
C GLN A 245 -13.72 -20.41 -8.07
N ALA A 246 -12.90 -19.70 -7.28
CA ALA A 246 -11.68 -20.25 -6.71
C ALA A 246 -11.98 -21.43 -5.77
N ARG A 247 -11.15 -22.47 -5.84
CA ARG A 247 -11.19 -23.66 -4.98
C ARG A 247 -9.80 -23.91 -4.42
N ASP A 248 -9.75 -24.35 -3.17
CA ASP A 248 -8.50 -24.78 -2.55
C ASP A 248 -8.11 -26.22 -2.97
N GLU A 249 -7.06 -26.76 -2.37
CA GLU A 249 -6.53 -28.09 -2.65
C GLU A 249 -7.54 -29.21 -2.34
N ASP A 250 -8.48 -28.97 -1.41
CA ASP A 250 -9.55 -29.87 -1.01
C ASP A 250 -10.85 -29.64 -1.81
N GLY A 251 -10.83 -28.75 -2.78
CA GLY A 251 -11.98 -28.35 -3.59
C GLY A 251 -12.95 -27.40 -2.89
N ALA A 252 -12.63 -26.91 -1.69
CA ALA A 252 -13.51 -26.04 -0.93
C ALA A 252 -13.47 -24.58 -1.43
N PRO A 253 -14.63 -23.91 -1.60
CA PRO A 253 -14.71 -22.50 -1.96
C PRO A 253 -14.41 -21.59 -0.77
N LEU A 254 -14.33 -20.28 -1.04
CA LEU A 254 -14.46 -19.25 -0.01
C LEU A 254 -15.92 -19.15 0.45
N THR A 255 -16.13 -19.05 1.76
CA THR A 255 -17.45 -18.73 2.34
C THR A 255 -17.82 -17.27 2.07
N ASP A 256 -19.09 -16.90 2.18
CA ASP A 256 -19.52 -15.51 2.01
C ASP A 256 -18.88 -14.57 3.05
N HIS A 257 -18.66 -15.05 4.26
CA HIS A 257 -17.97 -14.29 5.30
C HIS A 257 -16.48 -14.04 4.94
N GLU A 258 -15.80 -15.06 4.46
CA GLU A 258 -14.41 -14.94 3.99
C GLU A 258 -14.30 -14.02 2.77
N LEU A 259 -15.23 -14.12 1.81
CA LEU A 259 -15.30 -13.22 0.65
C LEU A 259 -15.52 -11.77 1.09
N ARG A 260 -16.48 -11.53 1.98
CA ARG A 260 -16.76 -10.19 2.50
C ARG A 260 -15.51 -9.58 3.16
N ASP A 261 -14.78 -10.35 3.98
CA ASP A 261 -13.56 -9.87 4.66
C ASP A 261 -12.44 -9.58 3.65
N GLU A 262 -12.32 -10.38 2.58
CA GLU A 262 -11.37 -10.10 1.50
C GLU A 262 -11.79 -8.88 0.67
N LEU A 263 -13.06 -8.72 0.32
CA LEU A 263 -13.53 -7.54 -0.40
C LEU A 263 -13.31 -6.26 0.40
N MET A 264 -13.60 -6.29 1.71
CA MET A 264 -13.31 -5.16 2.61
C MET A 264 -11.82 -4.87 2.69
N THR A 265 -10.99 -5.92 2.70
CA THR A 265 -9.53 -5.79 2.67
C THR A 265 -9.05 -5.13 1.39
N LEU A 266 -9.54 -5.60 0.23
CA LEU A 266 -9.19 -5.06 -1.07
C LEU A 266 -9.66 -3.61 -1.25
N LEU A 267 -10.85 -3.29 -0.74
CA LEU A 267 -11.39 -1.93 -0.73
C LEU A 267 -10.44 -0.95 -0.02
N LEU A 268 -10.02 -1.29 1.18
CA LEU A 268 -9.21 -0.39 2.00
C LEU A 268 -7.74 -0.36 1.59
N ALA A 269 -7.17 -1.53 1.26
CA ALA A 269 -5.77 -1.64 0.86
C ALA A 269 -5.53 -1.06 -0.54
N GLY A 270 -6.46 -1.23 -1.47
CA GLY A 270 -6.28 -0.87 -2.87
C GLY A 270 -6.40 0.64 -3.12
N HIS A 271 -7.46 1.29 -2.62
CA HIS A 271 -7.71 2.66 -3.04
C HIS A 271 -6.83 3.71 -2.34
N GLU A 272 -6.68 3.66 -1.02
CA GLU A 272 -5.93 4.69 -0.27
C GLU A 272 -4.43 4.68 -0.57
N THR A 273 -3.83 3.50 -0.74
CA THR A 273 -2.40 3.38 -0.99
C THR A 273 -2.03 3.84 -2.39
N THR A 274 -2.81 3.44 -3.40
CA THR A 274 -2.60 3.84 -4.80
C THR A 274 -2.88 5.32 -5.01
N ALA A 275 -3.96 5.87 -4.43
CA ALA A 275 -4.24 7.30 -4.48
C ALA A 275 -3.11 8.14 -3.88
N SER A 276 -2.54 7.70 -2.74
CA SER A 276 -1.39 8.38 -2.14
C SER A 276 -0.14 8.32 -3.03
N ALA A 277 0.15 7.16 -3.63
CA ALA A 277 1.28 7.02 -4.54
C ALA A 277 1.12 7.92 -5.78
N LEU A 278 -0.07 7.97 -6.39
CA LEU A 278 -0.41 8.88 -7.49
C LEU A 278 -0.23 10.35 -7.09
N ALA A 279 -0.74 10.75 -5.92
CA ALA A 279 -0.61 12.11 -5.42
C ALA A 279 0.86 12.51 -5.23
N TRP A 280 1.70 11.59 -4.74
CA TRP A 280 3.13 11.82 -4.65
C TRP A 280 3.82 11.85 -6.03
N ALA A 281 3.42 11.01 -6.98
CA ALA A 281 3.97 11.02 -8.34
C ALA A 281 3.75 12.39 -9.01
N PHE A 282 2.53 12.91 -8.97
CA PHE A 282 2.24 14.24 -9.51
C PHE A 282 2.99 15.34 -8.76
N THR A 283 3.06 15.26 -7.42
CA THR A 283 3.83 16.23 -6.61
C THR A 283 5.30 16.25 -7.03
N LEU A 284 5.92 15.07 -7.17
CA LEU A 284 7.33 14.97 -7.54
C LEU A 284 7.59 15.44 -8.98
N LEU A 285 6.72 15.09 -9.92
CA LEU A 285 6.82 15.52 -11.32
C LEU A 285 6.71 17.04 -11.46
N VAL A 286 5.73 17.67 -10.81
CA VAL A 286 5.50 19.12 -11.02
C VAL A 286 6.42 20.02 -10.21
N HIS A 287 6.92 19.57 -9.05
CA HIS A 287 7.72 20.41 -8.16
C HIS A 287 9.22 20.05 -8.13
N ALA A 288 9.57 18.77 -8.26
CA ALA A 288 10.97 18.34 -8.17
C ALA A 288 11.65 18.25 -9.54
N ARG A 289 10.93 17.81 -10.56
CA ARG A 289 11.49 17.51 -11.88
C ARG A 289 10.49 17.82 -13.01
N PRO A 290 10.27 19.11 -13.33
CA PRO A 290 9.42 19.47 -14.49
C PRO A 290 9.91 18.89 -15.82
N ASP A 291 11.24 18.70 -15.97
CA ASP A 291 11.85 18.00 -17.12
C ASP A 291 11.45 16.52 -17.18
N ALA A 292 11.37 15.84 -16.05
CA ALA A 292 10.87 14.47 -15.96
C ALA A 292 9.39 14.37 -16.37
N LEU A 293 8.58 15.40 -16.13
CA LEU A 293 7.19 15.44 -16.57
C LEU A 293 7.08 15.39 -18.09
N ALA A 294 7.89 16.17 -18.81
CA ALA A 294 7.92 16.18 -20.27
C ALA A 294 8.33 14.80 -20.81
N ARG A 295 9.40 14.23 -20.27
CA ARG A 295 9.88 12.89 -20.67
C ARG A 295 8.87 11.79 -20.38
N ALA A 296 8.23 11.79 -19.19
CA ALA A 296 7.21 10.82 -18.83
C ALA A 296 5.99 10.80 -19.75
N ARG A 297 5.73 11.93 -20.43
CA ARG A 297 4.70 12.03 -21.46
C ARG A 297 5.06 11.30 -22.75
N GLU A 298 6.33 11.27 -23.10
CA GLU A 298 6.81 10.76 -24.39
C GLU A 298 7.30 9.31 -24.32
N ASP A 299 7.76 8.88 -23.15
CA ASP A 299 8.44 7.61 -22.93
C ASP A 299 7.70 6.78 -21.87
N ASP A 300 7.11 5.65 -22.28
CA ASP A 300 6.40 4.73 -21.39
C ASP A 300 7.32 4.05 -20.36
N ALA A 301 8.56 3.71 -20.79
CA ALA A 301 9.54 3.12 -19.88
C ALA A 301 9.97 4.13 -18.79
N TYR A 302 10.07 5.40 -19.19
CA TYR A 302 10.34 6.46 -18.22
C TYR A 302 9.17 6.71 -17.27
N LEU A 303 7.92 6.59 -17.76
CA LEU A 303 6.75 6.68 -16.89
C LEU A 303 6.70 5.55 -15.85
N ASP A 304 7.05 4.31 -16.25
CA ASP A 304 7.20 3.19 -15.34
C ASP A 304 8.31 3.44 -14.30
N ALA A 305 9.42 4.02 -14.73
CA ALA A 305 10.51 4.44 -13.84
C ALA A 305 10.07 5.56 -12.87
N VAL A 306 9.25 6.52 -13.30
CA VAL A 306 8.63 7.55 -12.44
C VAL A 306 7.77 6.90 -11.35
N ALA A 307 6.91 5.95 -11.69
CA ALA A 307 6.08 5.22 -10.73
C ALA A 307 6.94 4.46 -9.72
N THR A 308 7.98 3.77 -10.19
CA THR A 308 8.91 2.98 -9.37
C THR A 308 9.71 3.86 -8.40
N GLU A 309 10.26 4.99 -8.88
CA GLU A 309 11.02 5.94 -8.04
C GLU A 309 10.10 6.67 -7.05
N THR A 310 8.86 6.95 -7.43
CA THR A 310 7.87 7.51 -6.52
C THR A 310 7.62 6.57 -5.34
N LEU A 311 7.38 5.29 -5.60
CA LEU A 311 7.18 4.27 -4.57
C LEU A 311 8.43 4.07 -3.69
N ARG A 312 9.64 4.24 -4.25
CA ARG A 312 10.87 4.24 -3.46
C ARG A 312 10.94 5.47 -2.54
N LEU A 313 10.78 6.66 -3.11
CA LEU A 313 10.99 7.92 -2.39
C LEU A 313 9.86 8.22 -1.41
N LYS A 314 8.64 7.85 -1.76
CA LYS A 314 7.41 8.11 -0.99
C LYS A 314 6.53 6.85 -0.89
N PRO A 315 7.05 5.78 -0.23
CA PRO A 315 6.24 4.58 -0.04
C PRO A 315 4.98 4.91 0.77
N PRO A 316 3.79 4.46 0.34
CA PRO A 316 2.55 4.69 1.10
C PRO A 316 2.63 4.13 2.52
N LEU A 317 3.23 2.97 2.71
CA LEU A 317 3.47 2.37 4.02
C LEU A 317 4.95 2.49 4.39
N PRO A 318 5.29 3.10 5.54
CA PRO A 318 6.69 3.29 5.92
C PRO A 318 7.37 2.03 6.46
N MET A 319 6.59 1.04 6.90
CA MET A 319 7.07 -0.21 7.47
C MET A 319 6.01 -1.31 7.38
N ALA A 320 6.43 -2.56 7.42
CA ALA A 320 5.58 -3.72 7.67
C ALA A 320 5.79 -4.19 9.11
N VAL A 321 4.78 -4.83 9.73
CA VAL A 321 4.87 -5.25 11.13
C VAL A 321 4.77 -6.77 11.23
N ARG A 322 5.54 -7.35 12.17
CA ARG A 322 5.44 -8.73 12.63
C ARG A 322 5.30 -8.73 14.14
N ARG A 323 4.74 -9.79 14.70
CA ARG A 323 4.79 -10.05 16.15
C ARG A 323 5.46 -11.40 16.38
N THR A 324 6.45 -11.44 17.26
CA THR A 324 7.13 -12.69 17.61
C THR A 324 6.23 -13.55 18.48
N SER A 325 6.09 -14.85 18.17
CA SER A 325 5.39 -15.83 19.00
C SER A 325 6.34 -16.58 19.94
N ALA A 326 7.65 -16.55 19.64
CA ALA A 326 8.73 -17.10 20.41
C ALA A 326 9.90 -16.12 20.46
N PRO A 327 10.93 -16.30 21.30
CA PRO A 327 12.16 -15.50 21.25
C PRO A 327 12.83 -15.60 19.87
N VAL A 328 13.35 -14.47 19.36
CA VAL A 328 13.99 -14.37 18.04
C VAL A 328 15.31 -13.64 18.15
N ALA A 329 16.36 -14.24 17.63
CA ALA A 329 17.63 -13.56 17.43
C ALA A 329 17.54 -12.61 16.21
N LEU A 330 17.90 -11.34 16.40
CA LEU A 330 17.89 -10.31 15.37
C LEU A 330 19.21 -9.52 15.44
N GLY A 331 20.20 -9.90 14.64
CA GLY A 331 21.57 -9.38 14.77
C GLY A 331 22.15 -9.74 16.15
N GLU A 332 22.60 -8.73 16.88
CA GLU A 332 23.11 -8.87 18.26
C GLU A 332 22.02 -8.87 19.35
N HIS A 333 20.76 -8.74 18.96
CA HIS A 333 19.65 -8.62 19.90
C HIS A 333 18.85 -9.93 19.98
N GLU A 334 18.49 -10.34 21.19
CA GLU A 334 17.51 -11.39 21.41
C GLU A 334 16.17 -10.78 21.80
N LEU A 335 15.18 -10.88 20.91
CA LEU A 335 13.86 -10.29 21.10
C LEU A 335 12.94 -11.31 21.78
N PRO A 336 12.28 -10.97 22.91
CA PRO A 336 11.34 -11.87 23.56
C PRO A 336 10.08 -12.12 22.73
N ALA A 337 9.36 -13.20 23.03
CA ALA A 337 8.03 -13.44 22.51
C ALA A 337 7.10 -12.23 22.76
N GLY A 338 6.18 -11.96 21.83
CA GLY A 338 5.26 -10.83 21.90
C GLY A 338 5.83 -9.50 21.38
N THR A 339 7.11 -9.45 21.01
CA THR A 339 7.75 -8.24 20.46
C THR A 339 7.19 -7.91 19.08
N ARG A 340 6.90 -6.62 18.84
CA ARG A 340 6.62 -6.12 17.50
C ARG A 340 7.91 -5.75 16.80
N VAL A 341 8.15 -6.35 15.64
CA VAL A 341 9.31 -6.09 14.78
C VAL A 341 8.83 -5.50 13.47
N ALA A 342 9.46 -4.42 13.02
CA ALA A 342 9.03 -3.68 11.84
C ALA A 342 10.20 -3.41 10.88
N PRO A 343 10.37 -4.20 9.81
CA PRO A 343 11.18 -3.82 8.67
C PRO A 343 10.75 -2.47 8.13
N SER A 344 11.68 -1.50 8.11
CA SER A 344 11.38 -0.14 7.66
C SER A 344 11.62 0.02 6.17
N ILE A 345 10.53 0.01 5.39
CA ILE A 345 10.55 0.28 3.96
C ILE A 345 11.14 1.67 3.70
N TYR A 346 10.68 2.66 4.47
CA TYR A 346 11.11 4.05 4.33
C TYR A 346 12.62 4.24 4.54
N LEU A 347 13.22 3.65 5.57
CA LEU A 347 14.64 3.80 5.88
C LEU A 347 15.53 3.02 4.90
N ILE A 348 15.15 1.81 4.50
CA ILE A 348 15.84 1.04 3.45
C ILE A 348 15.93 1.86 2.16
N HIS A 349 14.84 2.46 1.73
CA HIS A 349 14.78 3.24 0.50
C HIS A 349 15.59 4.56 0.57
N ARG A 350 16.12 4.92 1.75
CA ARG A 350 16.94 6.13 1.96
C ARG A 350 18.38 5.85 2.33
N ARG A 351 18.82 4.62 2.16
CA ARG A 351 20.21 4.25 2.38
C ARG A 351 21.09 4.75 1.22
N GLU A 352 22.22 5.37 1.55
CA GLU A 352 23.17 5.89 0.55
C GLU A 352 23.95 4.77 -0.14
N ASP A 353 24.20 3.66 0.60
CA ASP A 353 24.86 2.45 0.09
C ASP A 353 24.00 1.69 -0.94
N LEU A 354 22.67 1.81 -0.86
CA LEU A 354 21.74 1.23 -1.84
C LEU A 354 21.34 2.22 -2.94
N TYR A 355 21.22 3.50 -2.61
CA TYR A 355 20.73 4.53 -3.51
C TYR A 355 21.57 5.81 -3.43
N PRO A 356 22.53 6.04 -4.33
CA PRO A 356 23.28 7.30 -4.40
C PRO A 356 22.33 8.50 -4.48
N ALA A 357 22.55 9.53 -3.64
CA ALA A 357 21.66 10.68 -3.44
C ALA A 357 20.20 10.23 -3.16
N PRO A 358 19.91 9.52 -2.06
CA PRO A 358 18.66 8.78 -1.83
C PRO A 358 17.44 9.68 -1.66
N ARG A 359 17.63 10.97 -1.40
CA ARG A 359 16.55 11.96 -1.26
C ARG A 359 16.16 12.64 -2.57
N ALA A 360 16.97 12.48 -3.62
CA ALA A 360 16.69 13.04 -4.94
C ALA A 360 15.69 12.15 -5.68
N PHE A 361 14.71 12.76 -6.33
CA PHE A 361 13.81 12.08 -7.25
C PHE A 361 14.52 11.88 -8.58
N ARG A 362 14.91 10.65 -8.86
CA ARG A 362 15.69 10.26 -10.05
C ARG A 362 15.13 9.00 -10.68
N PRO A 363 14.09 9.10 -11.53
CA PRO A 363 13.49 7.97 -12.23
C PRO A 363 14.51 7.15 -13.04
N GLU A 364 15.57 7.81 -13.52
CA GLU A 364 16.64 7.21 -14.31
C GLU A 364 17.30 5.98 -13.64
N ARG A 365 17.21 5.88 -12.31
CA ARG A 365 17.72 4.71 -11.54
C ARG A 365 17.09 3.39 -11.96
N PHE A 366 15.89 3.44 -12.52
CA PHE A 366 15.09 2.26 -12.85
C PHE A 366 14.93 2.02 -14.35
N LEU A 367 15.72 2.70 -15.18
CA LEU A 367 15.74 2.48 -16.62
C LEU A 367 16.65 1.31 -17.00
N ASP A 368 17.80 1.18 -16.34
CA ASP A 368 18.87 0.23 -16.72
C ASP A 368 18.77 -1.11 -15.96
N GLY A 369 17.70 -1.33 -15.21
CA GLY A 369 17.54 -2.60 -14.49
C GLY A 369 16.54 -2.55 -13.33
N LYS A 370 16.30 -3.73 -12.74
CA LYS A 370 15.49 -3.88 -11.54
C LYS A 370 16.35 -3.62 -10.31
N ALA A 371 15.79 -2.93 -9.33
CA ALA A 371 16.43 -2.83 -8.02
C ALA A 371 16.68 -4.24 -7.43
N GLU A 372 17.76 -4.37 -6.67
CA GLU A 372 18.05 -5.61 -5.94
C GLU A 372 16.90 -6.03 -5.04
N THR A 373 16.73 -7.33 -4.90
CA THR A 373 15.75 -7.91 -3.99
C THR A 373 16.07 -7.43 -2.56
N TYR A 374 15.04 -6.98 -1.84
CA TYR A 374 15.12 -6.36 -0.50
C TYR A 374 15.77 -4.96 -0.44
N ALA A 375 16.22 -4.37 -1.56
CA ALA A 375 16.53 -2.95 -1.64
C ALA A 375 15.28 -2.11 -1.98
N TRP A 376 14.40 -2.62 -2.84
CA TRP A 376 13.14 -1.95 -3.24
C TRP A 376 11.92 -2.71 -2.70
N LEU A 377 11.32 -2.17 -1.66
CA LEU A 377 10.35 -2.85 -0.79
C LEU A 377 8.97 -2.18 -0.66
N PRO A 378 8.46 -1.38 -1.61
CA PRO A 378 7.19 -0.67 -1.39
C PRO A 378 6.01 -1.63 -1.20
N PHE A 379 6.15 -2.86 -1.67
CA PHE A 379 5.18 -3.94 -1.54
C PHE A 379 5.55 -5.00 -0.48
N GLY A 380 6.53 -4.70 0.38
CA GLY A 380 7.06 -5.65 1.35
C GLY A 380 7.83 -6.82 0.73
N GLY A 381 7.98 -7.92 1.47
CA GLY A 381 8.77 -9.09 1.05
C GLY A 381 8.26 -10.42 1.61
N GLY A 382 8.90 -11.50 1.14
CA GLY A 382 8.59 -12.88 1.55
C GLY A 382 7.16 -13.30 1.19
N ILE A 383 6.64 -14.28 1.93
CA ILE A 383 5.30 -14.85 1.70
C ILE A 383 4.17 -13.84 1.96
N ARG A 384 4.48 -12.70 2.57
CA ARG A 384 3.54 -11.60 2.88
C ARG A 384 3.64 -10.43 1.89
N ARG A 385 4.40 -10.60 0.81
CA ARG A 385 4.45 -9.58 -0.24
C ARG A 385 3.04 -9.26 -0.74
N CYS A 386 2.76 -7.98 -0.99
CA CYS A 386 1.47 -7.49 -1.44
C CYS A 386 0.92 -8.33 -2.61
N VAL A 387 -0.32 -8.81 -2.48
CA VAL A 387 -0.98 -9.61 -3.53
C VAL A 387 -1.34 -8.75 -4.73
N GLY A 388 -1.72 -7.49 -4.50
CA GLY A 388 -2.08 -6.51 -5.53
C GLY A 388 -0.90 -5.72 -6.09
N ALA A 389 0.37 -6.16 -5.91
CA ALA A 389 1.54 -5.38 -6.34
C ALA A 389 1.56 -5.07 -7.84
N ALA A 390 1.24 -6.06 -8.68
CA ALA A 390 1.19 -5.88 -10.12
C ALA A 390 -0.02 -5.04 -10.56
N PHE A 391 -1.18 -5.23 -9.91
CA PHE A 391 -2.37 -4.42 -10.13
C PHE A 391 -2.11 -2.94 -9.78
N ALA A 392 -1.53 -2.66 -8.62
CA ALA A 392 -1.21 -1.30 -8.20
C ALA A 392 -0.20 -0.60 -9.14
N GLN A 393 0.79 -1.33 -9.68
CA GLN A 393 1.73 -0.78 -10.64
C GLN A 393 1.04 -0.49 -11.99
N LEU A 394 0.16 -1.38 -12.44
CA LEU A 394 -0.67 -1.15 -13.63
C LEU A 394 -1.56 0.08 -13.44
N GLU A 395 -2.28 0.16 -12.32
CA GLU A 395 -3.15 1.29 -11.99
C GLU A 395 -2.38 2.62 -11.95
N LEU A 396 -1.23 2.66 -11.27
CA LEU A 396 -0.35 3.84 -11.24
C LEU A 396 0.03 4.29 -12.64
N ARG A 397 0.51 3.36 -13.48
CA ARG A 397 0.91 3.67 -14.86
C ARG A 397 -0.27 4.17 -15.68
N THR A 398 -1.39 3.44 -15.65
CA THR A 398 -2.57 3.75 -16.48
C THR A 398 -3.20 5.09 -16.11
N VAL A 399 -3.35 5.38 -14.81
CA VAL A 399 -3.88 6.67 -14.35
C VAL A 399 -2.92 7.81 -14.69
N LEU A 400 -1.61 7.66 -14.41
CA LEU A 400 -0.61 8.68 -14.78
C LEU A 400 -0.62 8.95 -16.29
N ARG A 401 -0.61 7.90 -17.12
CA ARG A 401 -0.65 8.01 -18.59
C ARG A 401 -1.90 8.74 -19.04
N THR A 402 -3.08 8.30 -18.60
CA THR A 402 -4.36 8.88 -19.01
C THR A 402 -4.46 10.38 -18.66
N VAL A 403 -4.01 10.76 -17.47
CA VAL A 403 -3.99 12.15 -17.02
C VAL A 403 -3.01 12.98 -17.85
N LEU A 404 -1.78 12.50 -18.05
CA LEU A 404 -0.72 13.22 -18.78
C LEU A 404 -1.01 13.36 -20.28
N ASP A 405 -1.76 12.43 -20.85
CA ASP A 405 -2.20 12.52 -22.26
C ASP A 405 -3.30 13.57 -22.45
N ALA A 406 -4.20 13.70 -21.49
CA ALA A 406 -5.36 14.60 -21.56
C ALA A 406 -5.07 16.03 -21.08
N LEU A 407 -4.17 16.19 -20.11
CA LEU A 407 -4.00 17.43 -19.37
C LEU A 407 -2.54 17.89 -19.29
N ASP A 408 -2.36 19.20 -19.35
CA ASP A 408 -1.14 19.85 -18.89
C ASP A 408 -1.25 20.10 -17.38
N VAL A 409 -0.36 19.46 -16.61
CA VAL A 409 -0.30 19.56 -15.16
C VAL A 409 0.91 20.40 -14.75
N SER A 410 0.72 21.35 -13.87
CA SER A 410 1.78 22.24 -13.39
C SER A 410 1.64 22.55 -11.90
N ALA A 411 2.72 23.01 -11.28
CA ALA A 411 2.69 23.53 -9.94
C ALA A 411 1.85 24.82 -9.86
N PRO A 412 1.09 25.06 -8.78
CA PRO A 412 0.31 26.30 -8.64
C PRO A 412 1.19 27.54 -8.45
N ASP A 413 2.38 27.39 -7.84
CA ASP A 413 3.31 28.47 -7.54
C ASP A 413 4.72 28.08 -7.99
N ALA A 414 5.36 28.88 -8.82
CA ALA A 414 6.77 28.73 -9.16
C ALA A 414 7.63 28.99 -7.89
N GLY A 415 8.36 27.99 -7.41
CA GLY A 415 9.17 28.10 -6.19
C GLY A 415 8.40 27.90 -4.89
N GLY A 416 7.19 27.35 -4.92
CA GLY A 416 6.38 27.05 -3.75
C GLY A 416 7.08 26.13 -2.73
N ARG A 417 6.64 26.20 -1.46
CA ARG A 417 7.20 25.34 -0.38
C ARG A 417 7.04 23.87 -0.76
N PRO A 418 8.07 23.02 -0.54
CA PRO A 418 7.98 21.59 -0.76
C PRO A 418 6.78 20.98 -0.03
N GLU A 419 6.12 20.02 -0.66
CA GLU A 419 5.02 19.27 -0.05
C GLU A 419 5.55 18.45 1.13
N ARG A 420 4.86 18.51 2.26
CA ARG A 420 5.20 17.73 3.46
C ARG A 420 4.39 16.44 3.49
N THR A 421 4.95 15.45 4.18
CA THR A 421 4.23 14.21 4.46
C THR A 421 3.33 14.38 5.67
N ARG A 422 2.05 13.99 5.53
CA ARG A 422 1.13 13.74 6.64
C ARG A 422 0.85 12.24 6.74
N ARG A 423 0.50 11.80 7.93
CA ARG A 423 0.00 10.46 8.14
C ARG A 423 -1.53 10.47 8.13
N ARG A 424 -2.12 9.55 7.34
CA ARG A 424 -3.55 9.26 7.33
C ARG A 424 -3.73 7.79 7.69
N ALA A 425 -4.31 7.47 8.83
CA ALA A 425 -4.32 6.12 9.38
C ALA A 425 -2.92 5.47 9.34
N ILE A 426 -2.69 4.55 8.43
CA ILE A 426 -1.40 3.88 8.24
C ILE A 426 -0.62 4.39 7.03
N VAL A 427 -1.23 5.23 6.17
CA VAL A 427 -0.65 5.70 4.89
C VAL A 427 0.06 7.05 5.06
N LEU A 428 1.16 7.23 4.32
CA LEU A 428 1.90 8.49 4.20
C LEU A 428 1.45 9.25 2.95
N ALA A 429 0.73 10.36 3.12
CA ALA A 429 0.14 11.14 2.05
C ALA A 429 0.67 12.58 2.01
N PRO A 430 0.51 13.32 0.90
CA PRO A 430 0.83 14.74 0.82
C PRO A 430 -0.03 15.58 1.78
N GLN A 431 0.61 16.48 2.54
CA GLN A 431 -0.10 17.25 3.57
C GLN A 431 -1.12 18.22 3.00
N ARG A 432 -0.82 18.85 1.85
CA ARG A 432 -1.68 19.81 1.15
C ARG A 432 -2.50 19.17 0.02
N GLY A 433 -2.47 17.82 -0.08
CA GLY A 433 -3.23 17.04 -1.04
C GLY A 433 -2.72 17.14 -2.47
N ALA A 434 -1.41 17.30 -2.70
CA ALA A 434 -0.82 17.37 -4.03
C ALA A 434 -1.45 18.50 -4.89
N ARG A 435 -1.29 19.76 -4.48
CA ARG A 435 -1.89 20.90 -5.19
C ARG A 435 -1.27 21.08 -6.57
N VAL A 436 -2.14 21.20 -7.57
CA VAL A 436 -1.78 21.40 -8.97
C VAL A 436 -2.70 22.42 -9.64
N VAL A 437 -2.27 22.91 -10.81
CA VAL A 437 -3.12 23.55 -11.82
C VAL A 437 -3.14 22.65 -13.04
N VAL A 438 -4.32 22.40 -13.59
CA VAL A 438 -4.47 21.61 -14.83
C VAL A 438 -5.12 22.44 -15.92
N ARG A 439 -4.67 22.21 -17.17
CA ARG A 439 -5.23 22.80 -18.39
C ARG A 439 -5.53 21.69 -19.38
N THR A 440 -6.55 21.90 -20.20
CA THR A 440 -6.82 20.99 -21.31
C THR A 440 -5.67 21.04 -22.30
N ARG A 441 -5.10 19.90 -22.61
CA ARG A 441 -4.03 19.81 -23.60
C ARG A 441 -4.60 19.96 -24.99
N ARG A 442 -3.94 20.74 -25.84
CA ARG A 442 -4.25 20.77 -27.27
C ARG A 442 -3.83 19.40 -27.86
N PRO A 443 -4.65 18.80 -28.74
CA PRO A 443 -4.30 17.53 -29.35
C PRO A 443 -2.96 17.67 -30.10
N THR A 444 -1.97 16.92 -29.67
CA THR A 444 -0.78 16.62 -30.49
C THR A 444 -1.11 15.43 -31.38
N ALA A 445 -0.46 15.30 -32.54
CA ALA A 445 -0.69 14.19 -33.47
C ALA A 445 -0.70 12.82 -32.73
N PRO A 446 -1.56 11.86 -33.15
CA PRO A 446 -1.68 10.58 -32.51
C PRO A 446 -0.33 9.86 -32.47
N ARG A 447 -0.01 9.29 -31.32
CA ARG A 447 1.16 8.40 -31.17
C ARG A 447 1.03 7.21 -32.12
N PRO A 448 2.12 6.75 -32.75
CA PRO A 448 2.10 5.48 -33.46
C PRO A 448 1.74 4.36 -32.46
N SER A 449 0.75 3.54 -32.84
CA SER A 449 0.37 2.37 -32.04
C SER A 449 1.60 1.48 -31.82
N ARG A 450 1.77 0.97 -30.60
CA ARG A 450 2.83 0.00 -30.28
C ARG A 450 2.69 -1.21 -31.22
N ALA A 451 3.53 -1.29 -32.25
CA ALA A 451 3.77 -2.54 -32.94
C ALA A 451 4.31 -3.55 -31.89
N ALA A 452 3.67 -4.72 -31.80
CA ALA A 452 4.12 -5.79 -30.93
C ALA A 452 5.63 -6.02 -31.14
N ALA A 453 6.41 -5.97 -30.07
CA ALA A 453 7.84 -6.30 -30.14
C ALA A 453 7.98 -7.70 -30.74
N PRO A 454 8.86 -7.90 -31.73
CA PRO A 454 9.07 -9.22 -32.31
C PRO A 454 9.54 -10.21 -31.22
N PRO A 455 9.14 -11.47 -31.30
CA PRO A 455 9.58 -12.49 -30.34
C PRO A 455 11.11 -12.60 -30.36
N PRO A 456 11.75 -12.90 -29.21
CA PRO A 456 13.20 -13.08 -29.17
C PRO A 456 13.60 -14.19 -30.15
N ARG A 457 14.57 -13.89 -31.03
CA ARG A 457 15.15 -14.85 -31.94
C ARG A 457 15.68 -16.03 -31.15
N ALA A 458 15.21 -17.23 -31.46
CA ALA A 458 15.75 -18.45 -30.94
C ALA A 458 17.26 -18.48 -31.25
N ALA A 459 18.08 -18.66 -30.20
CA ALA A 459 19.51 -18.91 -30.36
C ALA A 459 19.67 -20.21 -31.16
N SER A 460 20.19 -20.12 -32.36
CA SER A 460 20.58 -21.26 -33.16
C SER A 460 21.67 -22.03 -32.42
N ALA A 461 21.35 -23.23 -31.98
CA ALA A 461 22.34 -24.20 -31.57
C ALA A 461 23.24 -24.50 -32.79
N GLY A 462 24.45 -23.99 -32.74
CA GLY A 462 25.53 -24.36 -33.67
C GLY A 462 26.29 -25.56 -33.11
N SER A 463 26.41 -26.53 -33.93
CA SER A 463 27.12 -27.80 -33.84
C SER A 463 28.45 -27.76 -33.10
#